data_0fa8b76ef15e34d2783d1c91c50da898
#
_entry.id   0fa8b76ef15e34d2783d1c91c50da898
#
_cell.length_a   1.000
_cell.length_b   1.000
_cell.length_c   1.000
_cell.angle_alpha   90.00
_cell.angle_beta   90.00
_cell.angle_gamma   90.00
#
_symmetry.space_group_name_H-M   'P 1'
#
loop_
_entity.id
_entity.type
_entity.pdbx_description
1 polymer ?
#
loop_
_entity_poly.entity_id
_entity_poly.type
_entity_poly.pdbx_seq_one_letter_code
_entity_poly.pdbx_strand_id
1 'polypeptide(L)'
;ECVYKKEPETERTETTLSPNIETMRLLLRPFQENDAEAFFACCQNPNLGNNAGWAPHKTLNESREILHSAFIGQEGIWAVTLKDTQQLIASIGIVPDPKRENPQVRMLGYWLDEPYWGKGYMSEAVQAVLNYGFNELQLSLITANCYPHNKRSQQVLKRNGFIYEGILHQAELTYNGNIYDHECYYIPNIARPTEQDYDELIQLWEKSVRSTHHFLTEESIQFYKPLIRNHYLSAVELSIIRNSHGKIAAFMGLSDELIEMLFVHPDEQGKGYGKRLIEYAIRQKQIDKVDVNEDNDQALRFYQHLGFEIIGRDETDSMGKPYPILHLQLTDDKK
;
A
#
# COMPACT_ATOMS: atom_id res chain seq x y z
N GLU A 1 20.16 -36.99 -11.83
CA GLU A 1 21.08 -36.65 -10.71
C GLU A 1 21.20 -35.13 -10.62
N CYS A 2 20.44 -34.50 -9.74
CA CYS A 2 20.63 -33.09 -9.37
C CYS A 2 21.72 -33.00 -8.31
N VAL A 3 22.84 -32.46 -8.69
CA VAL A 3 23.97 -32.19 -7.78
C VAL A 3 23.70 -30.88 -7.05
N TYR A 4 23.32 -30.92 -5.77
CA TYR A 4 23.32 -29.76 -4.87
C TYR A 4 24.78 -29.32 -4.66
N LYS A 5 25.15 -28.19 -5.24
CA LYS A 5 26.35 -27.46 -4.84
C LYS A 5 26.07 -26.75 -3.51
N LYS A 6 26.80 -27.14 -2.46
CA LYS A 6 26.90 -26.34 -1.23
C LYS A 6 27.58 -25.04 -1.57
N GLU A 7 26.86 -23.93 -1.39
CA GLU A 7 27.49 -22.61 -1.35
C GLU A 7 28.27 -22.42 -0.03
N PRO A 8 29.37 -21.65 -0.04
CA PRO A 8 30.19 -21.43 1.14
C PRO A 8 29.42 -20.64 2.19
N GLU A 9 29.57 -21.00 3.46
CA GLU A 9 29.10 -20.25 4.63
C GLU A 9 29.68 -18.82 4.56
N THR A 10 28.85 -17.90 4.12
CA THR A 10 29.12 -16.47 4.27
C THR A 10 28.89 -16.09 5.73
N GLU A 11 29.88 -15.42 6.30
CA GLU A 11 29.91 -14.84 7.64
C GLU A 11 28.54 -14.25 8.01
N ARG A 12 28.03 -14.61 9.18
CA ARG A 12 26.84 -13.99 9.79
C ARG A 12 27.14 -12.52 10.01
N THR A 13 26.70 -11.69 9.08
CA THR A 13 26.57 -10.26 9.31
C THR A 13 25.67 -10.04 10.52
N GLU A 14 26.06 -9.11 11.38
CA GLU A 14 25.30 -8.66 12.56
C GLU A 14 23.82 -8.58 12.19
N THR A 15 22.99 -9.30 12.96
CA THR A 15 21.52 -9.29 12.79
C THR A 15 21.06 -7.86 13.01
N THR A 16 20.76 -7.16 11.94
CA THR A 16 20.24 -5.78 12.00
C THR A 16 18.81 -5.89 12.54
N LEU A 17 18.66 -5.58 13.82
CA LEU A 17 17.35 -5.51 14.48
C LEU A 17 16.47 -4.52 13.72
N SER A 18 15.17 -4.81 13.63
CA SER A 18 14.19 -3.89 13.05
C SER A 18 14.31 -2.51 13.72
N PRO A 19 14.41 -1.40 12.96
CA PRO A 19 14.54 -0.07 13.54
C PRO A 19 13.25 0.32 14.28
N ASN A 20 13.36 1.27 15.21
CA ASN A 20 12.18 1.91 15.76
C ASN A 20 11.49 2.77 14.70
N ILE A 21 10.17 2.66 14.61
CA ILE A 21 9.35 3.48 13.73
C ILE A 21 8.31 4.20 14.58
N GLU A 22 8.34 5.52 14.53
CA GLU A 22 7.37 6.36 15.25
C GLU A 22 6.27 6.85 14.32
N THR A 23 5.04 6.87 14.84
CA THR A 23 3.88 7.44 14.18
C THR A 23 3.25 8.53 15.07
N MET A 24 2.05 8.99 14.76
CA MET A 24 1.36 9.96 15.60
C MET A 24 1.08 9.39 17.00
N ARG A 25 0.58 8.18 17.10
CA ARG A 25 0.10 7.57 18.36
C ARG A 25 0.90 6.34 18.79
N LEU A 26 1.74 5.77 17.91
CA LEU A 26 2.37 4.48 18.10
C LEU A 26 3.90 4.59 18.05
N LEU A 27 4.55 3.70 18.81
CA LEU A 27 5.95 3.34 18.67
C LEU A 27 6.02 1.86 18.26
N LEU A 28 6.54 1.58 17.08
CA LEU A 28 6.89 0.25 16.61
C LEU A 28 8.36 0.01 16.94
N ARG A 29 8.66 -1.01 17.74
CA ARG A 29 10.02 -1.35 18.19
C ARG A 29 10.24 -2.86 18.19
N PRO A 30 11.48 -3.36 18.22
CA PRO A 30 11.74 -4.77 18.45
C PRO A 30 11.06 -5.25 19.74
N PHE A 31 10.63 -6.53 19.74
CA PHE A 31 10.14 -7.19 20.94
C PHE A 31 11.27 -7.38 21.96
N GLN A 32 10.92 -7.32 23.25
CA GLN A 32 11.82 -7.44 24.39
C GLN A 32 11.28 -8.47 25.40
N GLU A 33 12.15 -8.97 26.28
CA GLU A 33 11.80 -9.92 27.33
C GLU A 33 10.67 -9.45 28.24
N ASN A 34 10.68 -8.16 28.56
CA ASN A 34 9.70 -7.52 29.44
C ASN A 34 8.32 -7.35 28.78
N ASP A 35 8.17 -7.67 27.49
CA ASP A 35 6.87 -7.69 26.80
C ASP A 35 6.05 -8.94 27.15
N ALA A 36 6.64 -9.96 27.77
CA ALA A 36 6.02 -11.28 27.92
C ALA A 36 4.66 -11.25 28.64
N GLU A 37 4.49 -10.44 29.67
CA GLU A 37 3.22 -10.34 30.41
C GLU A 37 2.13 -9.68 29.57
N ALA A 38 2.45 -8.57 28.89
CA ALA A 38 1.53 -7.89 28.00
C ALA A 38 1.20 -8.75 26.76
N PHE A 39 2.19 -9.44 26.20
CA PHE A 39 2.02 -10.38 25.10
C PHE A 39 1.07 -11.52 25.49
N PHE A 40 1.27 -12.11 26.68
CA PHE A 40 0.36 -13.13 27.21
C PHE A 40 -1.07 -12.58 27.40
N ALA A 41 -1.22 -11.40 27.97
CA ALA A 41 -2.52 -10.76 28.16
C ALA A 41 -3.29 -10.58 26.84
N CYS A 42 -2.61 -10.22 25.75
CA CYS A 42 -3.22 -10.13 24.41
C CYS A 42 -3.53 -11.52 23.82
N CYS A 43 -2.55 -12.43 23.85
CA CYS A 43 -2.62 -13.69 23.09
C CYS A 43 -3.49 -14.79 23.75
N GLN A 44 -3.87 -14.64 25.02
CA GLN A 44 -4.83 -15.53 25.67
C GLN A 44 -6.27 -15.31 25.19
N ASN A 45 -6.55 -14.20 24.49
CA ASN A 45 -7.89 -13.87 23.99
C ASN A 45 -8.27 -14.78 22.82
N PRO A 46 -9.33 -15.62 22.94
CA PRO A 46 -9.74 -16.52 21.86
C PRO A 46 -10.25 -15.79 20.61
N ASN A 47 -10.80 -14.57 20.75
CA ASN A 47 -11.23 -13.77 19.60
C ASN A 47 -10.03 -13.34 18.74
N LEU A 48 -8.88 -13.14 19.34
CA LEU A 48 -7.64 -12.84 18.60
C LEU A 48 -7.12 -14.08 17.89
N GLY A 49 -6.95 -15.18 18.61
CA GLY A 49 -6.43 -16.44 18.05
C GLY A 49 -7.26 -16.99 16.90
N ASN A 50 -8.57 -16.99 17.02
CA ASN A 50 -9.49 -17.46 15.96
C ASN A 50 -9.41 -16.65 14.66
N ASN A 51 -8.99 -15.40 14.72
CA ASN A 51 -8.82 -14.55 13.54
C ASN A 51 -7.38 -14.53 12.99
N ALA A 52 -6.43 -15.17 13.70
CA ALA A 52 -5.02 -15.17 13.37
C ALA A 52 -4.39 -16.58 13.28
N GLY A 53 -5.20 -17.63 13.46
CA GLY A 53 -4.83 -19.03 13.21
C GLY A 53 -4.13 -19.76 14.35
N TRP A 54 -3.88 -19.13 15.52
CA TRP A 54 -3.22 -19.80 16.64
C TRP A 54 -4.13 -20.10 17.82
N ALA A 55 -3.75 -21.12 18.62
CA ALA A 55 -4.44 -21.43 19.86
C ALA A 55 -4.22 -20.32 20.90
N PRO A 56 -5.27 -19.88 21.63
CA PRO A 56 -5.07 -18.97 22.74
C PRO A 56 -4.01 -19.48 23.73
N HIS A 57 -3.08 -18.62 24.11
CA HIS A 57 -2.02 -18.99 25.05
C HIS A 57 -2.61 -19.33 26.41
N LYS A 58 -2.12 -20.41 27.02
CA LYS A 58 -2.67 -20.94 28.27
C LYS A 58 -1.89 -20.49 29.50
N THR A 59 -0.61 -20.21 29.33
CA THR A 59 0.29 -19.81 30.42
C THR A 59 1.27 -18.73 29.97
N LEU A 60 1.75 -17.94 30.94
CA LEU A 60 2.79 -16.95 30.71
C LEU A 60 4.10 -17.60 30.21
N ASN A 61 4.42 -18.83 30.68
CA ASN A 61 5.61 -19.53 30.22
C ASN A 61 5.55 -19.90 28.74
N GLU A 62 4.39 -20.42 28.28
CA GLU A 62 4.13 -20.65 26.86
C GLU A 62 4.33 -19.37 26.04
N SER A 63 3.80 -18.24 26.50
CA SER A 63 3.99 -16.96 25.86
C SER A 63 5.46 -16.52 25.80
N ARG A 64 6.23 -16.75 26.84
CA ARG A 64 7.68 -16.48 26.86
C ARG A 64 8.44 -17.33 25.81
N GLU A 65 8.15 -18.60 25.73
CA GLU A 65 8.77 -19.52 24.76
C GLU A 65 8.46 -19.07 23.32
N ILE A 66 7.20 -18.72 23.02
CA ILE A 66 6.80 -18.22 21.71
C ILE A 66 7.45 -16.85 21.42
N LEU A 67 7.46 -15.93 22.39
CA LEU A 67 8.07 -14.63 22.25
C LEU A 67 9.57 -14.76 21.89
N HIS A 68 10.28 -15.64 22.55
CA HIS A 68 11.69 -15.93 22.28
C HIS A 68 11.93 -16.54 20.89
N SER A 69 11.12 -17.53 20.52
CA SER A 69 11.36 -18.29 19.30
C SER A 69 10.91 -17.58 18.03
N ALA A 70 9.87 -16.72 18.10
CA ALA A 70 9.20 -16.18 16.93
C ALA A 70 9.22 -14.64 16.82
N PHE A 71 9.60 -13.90 17.88
CA PHE A 71 9.49 -12.45 17.88
C PHE A 71 10.80 -11.73 18.29
N ILE A 72 11.45 -12.13 19.37
CA ILE A 72 12.68 -11.48 19.82
C ILE A 72 13.82 -11.77 18.84
N GLY A 73 14.52 -10.73 18.41
CA GLY A 73 15.64 -10.86 17.46
C GLY A 73 15.23 -11.13 16.01
N GLN A 74 13.94 -11.14 15.71
CA GLN A 74 13.47 -11.34 14.34
C GLN A 74 13.49 -10.03 13.54
N GLU A 75 14.11 -10.06 12.36
CA GLU A 75 14.09 -8.95 11.40
C GLU A 75 12.70 -8.80 10.78
N GLY A 76 12.24 -7.55 10.65
CA GLY A 76 10.97 -7.23 10.01
C GLY A 76 9.75 -7.49 10.88
N ILE A 77 9.92 -7.70 12.20
CA ILE A 77 8.81 -7.86 13.16
C ILE A 77 8.91 -6.80 14.26
N TRP A 78 7.79 -6.17 14.58
CA TRP A 78 7.68 -5.12 15.59
C TRP A 78 6.60 -5.40 16.62
N ALA A 79 6.92 -5.10 17.87
CA ALA A 79 5.96 -4.80 18.92
C ALA A 79 5.37 -3.41 18.65
N VAL A 80 4.05 -3.28 18.69
CA VAL A 80 3.35 -2.00 18.53
C VAL A 80 2.88 -1.54 19.89
N THR A 81 3.42 -0.41 20.35
CA THR A 81 3.07 0.18 21.64
C THR A 81 2.44 1.55 21.48
N LEU A 82 1.58 1.93 22.42
CA LEU A 82 1.07 3.30 22.52
C LEU A 82 2.19 4.23 22.99
N LYS A 83 2.34 5.40 22.37
CA LYS A 83 3.43 6.35 22.72
C LYS A 83 3.29 6.93 24.13
N ASP A 84 2.05 7.17 24.57
CA ASP A 84 1.73 7.79 25.86
C ASP A 84 1.93 6.85 27.06
N THR A 85 1.54 5.59 26.92
CA THR A 85 1.55 4.60 28.01
C THR A 85 2.64 3.54 27.88
N GLN A 86 3.29 3.44 26.73
CA GLN A 86 4.23 2.36 26.36
C GLN A 86 3.60 0.95 26.40
N GLN A 87 2.27 0.87 26.47
CA GLN A 87 1.55 -0.39 26.52
C GLN A 87 1.63 -1.10 25.17
N LEU A 88 2.03 -2.38 25.17
CA LEU A 88 1.96 -3.28 24.02
C LEU A 88 0.48 -3.55 23.67
N ILE A 89 0.11 -3.27 22.45
CA ILE A 89 -1.27 -3.46 21.95
C ILE A 89 -1.36 -4.35 20.72
N ALA A 90 -0.25 -4.57 20.00
CA ALA A 90 -0.27 -5.31 18.74
C ALA A 90 1.13 -5.83 18.37
N SER A 91 1.17 -6.68 17.35
CA SER A 91 2.35 -6.95 16.54
C SER A 91 2.06 -6.70 15.08
N ILE A 92 3.10 -6.29 14.36
CA ILE A 92 3.09 -6.16 12.91
C ILE A 92 4.45 -6.59 12.36
N GLY A 93 4.45 -7.21 11.17
CA GLY A 93 5.70 -7.61 10.53
C GLY A 93 5.60 -7.66 9.02
N ILE A 94 6.75 -7.52 8.34
CA ILE A 94 6.94 -7.85 6.94
C ILE A 94 8.06 -8.89 6.83
N VAL A 95 7.66 -10.11 6.54
CA VAL A 95 8.54 -11.28 6.48
C VAL A 95 8.62 -11.84 5.04
N PRO A 96 9.60 -12.67 4.70
CA PRO A 96 9.60 -13.33 3.40
C PRO A 96 8.24 -13.98 3.10
N ASP A 97 7.71 -13.76 1.89
CA ASP A 97 6.44 -14.39 1.50
C ASP A 97 6.67 -15.87 1.17
N PRO A 98 6.12 -16.82 1.93
CA PRO A 98 6.35 -18.24 1.71
C PRO A 98 5.73 -18.77 0.40
N LYS A 99 4.92 -17.95 -0.27
CA LYS A 99 4.25 -18.28 -1.53
C LYS A 99 4.96 -17.70 -2.75
N ARG A 100 6.04 -16.94 -2.55
CA ARG A 100 6.77 -16.22 -3.62
C ARG A 100 8.27 -16.31 -3.43
N GLU A 101 8.96 -16.86 -4.43
CA GLU A 101 10.42 -16.99 -4.47
C GLU A 101 11.10 -15.69 -4.98
N ASN A 102 10.58 -14.53 -4.59
CA ASN A 102 11.12 -13.22 -4.98
C ASN A 102 11.56 -12.45 -3.72
N PRO A 103 12.86 -12.18 -3.52
CA PRO A 103 13.36 -11.52 -2.32
C PRO A 103 12.89 -10.06 -2.19
N GLN A 104 12.44 -9.43 -3.28
CA GLN A 104 11.85 -8.08 -3.25
C GLN A 104 10.36 -8.08 -2.90
N VAL A 105 9.79 -9.25 -2.59
CA VAL A 105 8.42 -9.41 -2.13
C VAL A 105 8.42 -9.91 -0.70
N ARG A 106 7.71 -9.21 0.17
CA ARG A 106 7.49 -9.65 1.55
C ARG A 106 6.01 -9.68 1.89
N MET A 107 5.66 -10.49 2.87
CA MET A 107 4.28 -10.63 3.35
C MET A 107 4.09 -9.85 4.64
N LEU A 108 3.08 -9.00 4.67
CA LEU A 108 2.59 -8.29 5.85
C LEU A 108 1.73 -9.24 6.68
N GLY A 109 2.05 -9.33 7.97
CA GLY A 109 1.22 -10.00 8.98
C GLY A 109 1.04 -9.10 10.19
N TYR A 110 -0.11 -9.19 10.86
CA TYR A 110 -0.37 -8.42 12.09
C TYR A 110 -1.48 -9.03 12.93
N TRP A 111 -1.47 -8.66 14.20
CA TRP A 111 -2.59 -8.81 15.12
C TRP A 111 -2.72 -7.55 15.99
N LEU A 112 -3.91 -7.29 16.50
CA LEU A 112 -4.23 -6.16 17.37
C LEU A 112 -5.13 -6.65 18.50
N ASP A 113 -4.81 -6.30 19.72
CA ASP A 113 -5.60 -6.64 20.89
C ASP A 113 -7.02 -6.05 20.83
N GLU A 114 -8.02 -6.83 21.22
CA GLU A 114 -9.43 -6.56 21.01
C GLU A 114 -9.92 -5.19 21.53
N PRO A 115 -9.50 -4.70 22.71
CA PRO A 115 -9.92 -3.38 23.21
C PRO A 115 -9.52 -2.21 22.31
N TYR A 116 -8.60 -2.43 21.37
CA TYR A 116 -8.08 -1.41 20.45
C TYR A 116 -8.67 -1.50 19.05
N TRP A 117 -9.55 -2.46 18.78
CA TRP A 117 -10.22 -2.60 17.47
C TRP A 117 -11.07 -1.38 17.14
N GLY A 118 -11.19 -1.06 15.85
CA GLY A 118 -12.03 0.03 15.35
C GLY A 118 -11.48 1.44 15.53
N LYS A 119 -10.34 1.61 16.20
CA LYS A 119 -9.74 2.92 16.57
C LYS A 119 -8.67 3.41 15.58
N GLY A 120 -8.45 2.68 14.48
CA GLY A 120 -7.50 3.06 13.43
C GLY A 120 -6.02 2.73 13.72
N TYR A 121 -5.67 2.20 14.88
CA TYR A 121 -4.28 1.90 15.25
C TYR A 121 -3.59 0.96 14.26
N MET A 122 -4.25 -0.14 13.86
CA MET A 122 -3.63 -1.06 12.91
C MET A 122 -3.43 -0.44 11.53
N SER A 123 -4.35 0.41 11.06
CA SER A 123 -4.15 1.12 9.79
C SER A 123 -2.96 2.08 9.84
N GLU A 124 -2.74 2.75 10.98
CA GLU A 124 -1.59 3.62 11.21
C GLU A 124 -0.27 2.82 11.23
N ALA A 125 -0.24 1.69 11.91
CA ALA A 125 0.92 0.80 11.94
C ALA A 125 1.25 0.22 10.55
N VAL A 126 0.23 -0.23 9.81
CA VAL A 126 0.39 -0.74 8.43
C VAL A 126 1.00 0.32 7.52
N GLN A 127 0.51 1.58 7.57
CA GLN A 127 1.06 2.66 6.78
C GLN A 127 2.56 2.89 7.06
N ALA A 128 2.95 2.86 8.33
CA ALA A 128 4.34 3.05 8.74
C ALA A 128 5.25 1.91 8.22
N VAL A 129 4.79 0.67 8.31
CA VAL A 129 5.53 -0.51 7.84
C VAL A 129 5.58 -0.57 6.30
N LEU A 130 4.53 -0.15 5.59
CA LEU A 130 4.56 -0.01 4.13
C LEU A 130 5.61 1.01 3.68
N ASN A 131 5.68 2.17 4.35
CA ASN A 131 6.68 3.18 4.06
C ASN A 131 8.10 2.63 4.29
N TYR A 132 8.34 1.93 5.40
CA TYR A 132 9.61 1.27 5.65
C TYR A 132 9.95 0.23 4.58
N GLY A 133 9.01 -0.65 4.25
CA GLY A 133 9.20 -1.69 3.24
C GLY A 133 9.54 -1.15 1.86
N PHE A 134 8.87 -0.09 1.43
CA PHE A 134 9.09 0.49 0.11
C PHE A 134 10.29 1.43 0.04
N ASN A 135 10.54 2.23 1.08
CA ASN A 135 11.59 3.26 1.04
C ASN A 135 12.94 2.74 1.55
N GLU A 136 12.96 1.94 2.61
CA GLU A 136 14.20 1.45 3.23
C GLU A 136 14.60 0.07 2.67
N LEU A 137 13.66 -0.87 2.61
CA LEU A 137 13.95 -2.21 2.09
C LEU A 137 13.85 -2.30 0.56
N GLN A 138 13.41 -1.23 -0.13
CA GLN A 138 13.27 -1.17 -1.59
C GLN A 138 12.44 -2.33 -2.16
N LEU A 139 11.40 -2.76 -1.41
CA LEU A 139 10.52 -3.83 -1.87
C LEU A 139 9.76 -3.40 -3.12
N SER A 140 9.56 -4.31 -4.05
CA SER A 140 8.74 -4.09 -5.24
C SER A 140 7.24 -4.31 -4.97
N LEU A 141 6.93 -5.18 -3.99
CA LEU A 141 5.57 -5.58 -3.67
C LEU A 141 5.49 -6.03 -2.21
N ILE A 142 4.39 -5.70 -1.53
CA ILE A 142 4.05 -6.27 -0.22
C ILE A 142 2.71 -7.00 -0.36
N THR A 143 2.67 -8.25 0.12
CA THR A 143 1.47 -9.09 0.12
C THR A 143 0.85 -9.16 1.51
N ALA A 144 -0.38 -9.60 1.60
CA ALA A 144 -1.06 -9.92 2.87
C ALA A 144 -2.13 -10.96 2.64
N ASN A 145 -2.45 -11.72 3.68
CA ASN A 145 -3.56 -12.67 3.66
C ASN A 145 -4.48 -12.42 4.85
N CYS A 146 -5.75 -12.76 4.69
CA CYS A 146 -6.68 -12.87 5.81
C CYS A 146 -7.74 -13.94 5.54
N TYR A 147 -8.37 -14.43 6.60
CA TYR A 147 -9.51 -15.33 6.45
C TYR A 147 -10.72 -14.60 5.84
N PRO A 148 -11.54 -15.27 5.00
CA PRO A 148 -12.74 -14.66 4.39
C PRO A 148 -13.75 -14.12 5.41
N HIS A 149 -13.78 -14.67 6.62
CA HIS A 149 -14.64 -14.20 7.70
C HIS A 149 -14.07 -12.98 8.45
N ASN A 150 -12.76 -12.71 8.37
CA ASN A 150 -12.12 -11.61 9.08
C ASN A 150 -12.31 -10.26 8.37
N LYS A 151 -13.54 -9.73 8.42
CA LYS A 151 -13.92 -8.47 7.75
C LYS A 151 -13.12 -7.25 8.25
N ARG A 152 -12.65 -7.28 9.50
CA ARG A 152 -11.81 -6.20 10.05
C ARG A 152 -10.46 -6.14 9.34
N SER A 153 -9.79 -7.27 9.17
CA SER A 153 -8.52 -7.34 8.44
C SER A 153 -8.69 -6.91 6.99
N GLN A 154 -9.73 -7.38 6.30
CA GLN A 154 -10.05 -6.93 4.94
C GLN A 154 -10.20 -5.41 4.85
N GLN A 155 -10.87 -4.78 5.83
CA GLN A 155 -11.04 -3.32 5.85
C GLN A 155 -9.71 -2.59 6.10
N VAL A 156 -8.84 -3.10 6.98
CA VAL A 156 -7.51 -2.54 7.21
C VAL A 156 -6.70 -2.59 5.93
N LEU A 157 -6.66 -3.73 5.24
CA LEU A 157 -5.94 -3.89 3.98
C LEU A 157 -6.47 -2.94 2.90
N LYS A 158 -7.79 -2.91 2.68
CA LYS A 158 -8.42 -2.04 1.68
C LYS A 158 -8.18 -0.55 1.96
N ARG A 159 -8.27 -0.12 3.22
CA ARG A 159 -7.99 1.28 3.61
C ARG A 159 -6.55 1.69 3.38
N ASN A 160 -5.60 0.75 3.41
CA ASN A 160 -4.20 0.99 3.13
C ASN A 160 -3.82 0.75 1.66
N GLY A 161 -4.80 0.62 0.75
CA GLY A 161 -4.58 0.55 -0.68
C GLY A 161 -4.16 -0.84 -1.19
N PHE A 162 -4.32 -1.90 -0.38
CA PHE A 162 -4.12 -3.26 -0.86
C PHE A 162 -5.19 -3.66 -1.87
N ILE A 163 -4.76 -4.32 -2.91
CA ILE A 163 -5.55 -4.81 -4.02
C ILE A 163 -5.82 -6.29 -3.79
N TYR A 164 -7.08 -6.70 -3.94
CA TYR A 164 -7.47 -8.10 -3.87
C TYR A 164 -6.88 -8.88 -5.04
N GLU A 165 -6.20 -9.99 -4.76
CA GLU A 165 -5.53 -10.83 -5.76
C GLU A 165 -6.33 -12.10 -6.08
N GLY A 166 -7.01 -12.67 -5.08
CA GLY A 166 -7.75 -13.92 -5.24
C GLY A 166 -7.87 -14.72 -3.96
N ILE A 167 -8.34 -15.97 -4.08
CA ILE A 167 -8.50 -16.90 -2.97
C ILE A 167 -7.51 -18.05 -3.13
N LEU A 168 -6.78 -18.34 -2.06
CA LEU A 168 -6.03 -19.57 -1.92
C LEU A 168 -6.88 -20.57 -1.13
N HIS A 169 -7.40 -21.57 -1.82
CA HIS A 169 -8.29 -22.56 -1.22
C HIS A 169 -7.53 -23.52 -0.31
N GLN A 170 -8.17 -23.92 0.81
CA GLN A 170 -7.62 -24.84 1.80
C GLN A 170 -6.20 -24.46 2.26
N ALA A 171 -6.02 -23.16 2.49
CA ALA A 171 -4.70 -22.56 2.70
C ALA A 171 -4.10 -22.90 4.06
N GLU A 172 -4.93 -23.16 5.06
CA GLU A 172 -4.46 -23.38 6.44
C GLU A 172 -5.35 -24.38 7.19
N LEU A 173 -4.70 -25.34 7.85
CA LEU A 173 -5.30 -26.18 8.87
C LEU A 173 -5.01 -25.55 10.24
N THR A 174 -6.03 -25.00 10.88
CA THR A 174 -5.90 -24.32 12.17
C THR A 174 -5.82 -25.31 13.33
N TYR A 175 -5.41 -24.82 14.50
CA TYR A 175 -5.21 -25.60 15.73
C TYR A 175 -6.46 -26.39 16.19
N ASN A 176 -7.66 -25.92 15.85
CA ASN A 176 -8.94 -26.55 16.20
C ASN A 176 -9.47 -27.51 15.12
N GLY A 177 -8.66 -27.80 14.08
CA GLY A 177 -8.98 -28.72 13.00
C GLY A 177 -9.82 -28.15 11.87
N ASN A 178 -10.11 -26.87 11.88
CA ASN A 178 -10.78 -26.20 10.77
C ASN A 178 -9.80 -25.92 9.62
N ILE A 179 -10.29 -26.08 8.39
CA ILE A 179 -9.54 -25.71 7.18
C ILE A 179 -10.12 -24.40 6.67
N TYR A 180 -9.28 -23.39 6.49
CA TYR A 180 -9.68 -22.09 5.97
C TYR A 180 -9.00 -21.77 4.65
N ASP A 181 -9.75 -21.06 3.81
CA ASP A 181 -9.21 -20.36 2.65
C ASP A 181 -8.53 -19.06 3.10
N HIS A 182 -7.58 -18.57 2.31
CA HIS A 182 -7.03 -17.23 2.47
C HIS A 182 -7.51 -16.32 1.34
N GLU A 183 -8.09 -15.17 1.67
CA GLU A 183 -8.16 -14.04 0.75
C GLU A 183 -6.77 -13.40 0.67
N CYS A 184 -6.20 -13.35 -0.53
CA CYS A 184 -4.88 -12.82 -0.81
C CYS A 184 -4.98 -11.38 -1.32
N TYR A 185 -4.06 -10.55 -0.87
CA TYR A 185 -3.97 -9.13 -1.23
C TYR A 185 -2.52 -8.77 -1.52
N TYR A 186 -2.31 -7.73 -2.34
CA TYR A 186 -1.00 -7.18 -2.60
C TYR A 186 -1.04 -5.66 -2.76
N ILE A 187 0.11 -5.01 -2.56
CA ILE A 187 0.30 -3.59 -2.80
C ILE A 187 1.68 -3.36 -3.45
N PRO A 188 1.75 -2.82 -4.69
CA PRO A 188 3.00 -2.58 -5.39
C PRO A 188 3.64 -1.26 -4.97
N ASN A 189 4.94 -1.11 -5.17
CA ASN A 189 5.66 0.13 -4.90
C ASN A 189 5.34 1.22 -5.93
N ILE A 190 5.41 2.49 -5.52
CA ILE A 190 5.42 3.64 -6.41
C ILE A 190 6.86 3.90 -6.82
N ALA A 191 7.14 3.88 -8.12
CA ALA A 191 8.46 4.05 -8.67
C ALA A 191 8.54 5.30 -9.57
N ARG A 192 9.76 5.79 -9.80
CA ARG A 192 10.02 6.80 -10.84
C ARG A 192 10.26 6.07 -12.16
N PRO A 193 9.61 6.47 -13.28
CA PRO A 193 9.91 5.92 -14.59
C PRO A 193 11.26 6.45 -15.09
N THR A 194 11.83 5.73 -16.03
CA THR A 194 12.96 6.16 -16.84
C THR A 194 12.49 6.58 -18.23
N GLU A 195 13.35 7.18 -19.04
CA GLU A 195 13.00 7.54 -20.43
C GLU A 195 12.59 6.33 -21.27
N GLN A 196 13.08 5.14 -20.93
CA GLN A 196 12.69 3.88 -21.59
C GLN A 196 11.22 3.53 -21.37
N ASP A 197 10.60 4.04 -20.31
CA ASP A 197 9.21 3.82 -19.99
C ASP A 197 8.26 4.78 -20.74
N TYR A 198 8.77 5.86 -21.35
CA TYR A 198 7.94 6.92 -21.94
C TYR A 198 7.02 6.42 -23.04
N ASP A 199 7.44 5.45 -23.84
CA ASP A 199 6.59 4.87 -24.86
C ASP A 199 5.42 4.06 -24.27
N GLU A 200 5.64 3.38 -23.13
CA GLU A 200 4.57 2.70 -22.38
C GLU A 200 3.64 3.71 -21.70
N LEU A 201 4.17 4.79 -21.13
CA LEU A 201 3.37 5.87 -20.54
C LEU A 201 2.44 6.51 -21.58
N ILE A 202 2.93 6.81 -22.77
CA ILE A 202 2.12 7.44 -23.81
C ILE A 202 1.04 6.50 -24.37
N GLN A 203 1.33 5.19 -24.44
CA GLN A 203 0.32 4.18 -24.79
C GLN A 203 -0.77 4.08 -23.72
N LEU A 204 -0.39 4.12 -22.42
CA LEU A 204 -1.33 4.14 -21.33
C LEU A 204 -2.17 5.41 -21.36
N TRP A 205 -1.55 6.57 -21.54
CA TRP A 205 -2.26 7.86 -21.68
C TRP A 205 -3.31 7.78 -22.77
N GLU A 206 -2.93 7.35 -23.98
CA GLU A 206 -3.85 7.25 -25.12
C GLU A 206 -5.04 6.32 -24.82
N LYS A 207 -4.77 5.13 -24.27
CA LYS A 207 -5.84 4.19 -23.90
C LYS A 207 -6.78 4.76 -22.85
N SER A 208 -6.23 5.43 -21.83
CA SER A 208 -7.01 6.07 -20.77
C SER A 208 -7.88 7.20 -21.32
N VAL A 209 -7.30 8.09 -22.14
CA VAL A 209 -8.01 9.21 -22.75
C VAL A 209 -9.15 8.71 -23.65
N ARG A 210 -8.90 7.73 -24.48
CA ARG A 210 -9.94 7.12 -25.34
C ARG A 210 -11.10 6.52 -24.56
N SER A 211 -10.86 6.04 -23.34
CA SER A 211 -11.89 5.43 -22.51
C SER A 211 -12.66 6.43 -21.63
N THR A 212 -12.14 7.64 -21.41
CA THR A 212 -12.71 8.60 -20.44
C THR A 212 -12.97 10.00 -20.99
N HIS A 213 -12.24 10.43 -22.05
CA HIS A 213 -12.33 11.80 -22.60
C HIS A 213 -13.10 11.78 -23.93
N HIS A 214 -14.37 11.39 -23.88
CA HIS A 214 -15.22 11.27 -25.09
C HIS A 214 -15.46 12.59 -25.82
N PHE A 215 -15.14 13.71 -25.18
CA PHE A 215 -15.18 15.06 -25.76
C PHE A 215 -13.97 15.38 -26.66
N LEU A 216 -12.87 14.64 -26.55
CA LEU A 216 -11.69 14.82 -27.39
C LEU A 216 -11.88 14.14 -28.76
N THR A 217 -11.60 14.89 -29.83
CA THR A 217 -11.58 14.33 -31.18
C THR A 217 -10.30 13.53 -31.43
N GLU A 218 -10.34 12.64 -32.43
CA GLU A 218 -9.15 11.89 -32.87
C GLU A 218 -8.00 12.85 -33.26
N GLU A 219 -8.31 13.95 -33.91
CA GLU A 219 -7.33 14.96 -34.29
C GLU A 219 -6.67 15.58 -33.04
N SER A 220 -7.45 15.87 -31.99
CA SER A 220 -6.93 16.38 -30.71
C SER A 220 -6.01 15.37 -30.04
N ILE A 221 -6.38 14.10 -30.00
CA ILE A 221 -5.56 13.03 -29.43
C ILE A 221 -4.21 12.93 -30.17
N GLN A 222 -4.24 12.92 -31.52
CA GLN A 222 -3.03 12.85 -32.34
C GLN A 222 -2.16 14.12 -32.20
N PHE A 223 -2.77 15.26 -31.96
CA PHE A 223 -2.06 16.51 -31.68
C PHE A 223 -1.35 16.50 -30.33
N TYR A 224 -2.04 16.08 -29.25
CA TYR A 224 -1.46 16.10 -27.89
C TYR A 224 -0.42 15.00 -27.68
N LYS A 225 -0.57 13.84 -28.29
CA LYS A 225 0.29 12.67 -28.09
C LYS A 225 1.80 12.96 -28.19
N PRO A 226 2.32 13.58 -29.28
CA PRO A 226 3.74 13.92 -29.38
C PRO A 226 4.16 15.02 -28.40
N LEU A 227 3.27 15.97 -28.09
CA LEU A 227 3.56 17.02 -27.12
C LEU A 227 3.75 16.45 -25.72
N ILE A 228 2.86 15.55 -25.31
CA ILE A 228 2.96 14.90 -24.01
C ILE A 228 4.26 14.10 -23.94
N ARG A 229 4.55 13.26 -24.93
CA ARG A 229 5.75 12.43 -24.93
C ARG A 229 7.05 13.24 -24.90
N ASN A 230 7.14 14.31 -25.67
CA ASN A 230 8.40 15.00 -25.92
C ASN A 230 8.63 16.20 -25.00
N HIS A 231 7.57 16.73 -24.37
CA HIS A 231 7.65 17.95 -23.59
C HIS A 231 7.05 17.80 -22.19
N TYR A 232 5.79 17.29 -22.07
CA TYR A 232 5.12 17.30 -20.78
C TYR A 232 5.63 16.22 -19.82
N LEU A 233 5.93 14.99 -20.29
CA LEU A 233 6.44 13.94 -19.40
C LEU A 233 7.77 14.33 -18.74
N SER A 234 8.62 15.07 -19.43
CA SER A 234 9.91 15.53 -18.89
C SER A 234 9.80 16.79 -18.01
N ALA A 235 8.68 17.51 -18.09
CA ALA A 235 8.46 18.76 -17.36
C ALA A 235 7.89 18.56 -15.96
N VAL A 236 7.46 17.35 -15.62
CA VAL A 236 6.80 17.02 -14.34
C VAL A 236 7.56 15.92 -13.59
N GLU A 237 7.38 15.86 -12.27
CA GLU A 237 7.85 14.72 -11.49
C GLU A 237 6.93 13.53 -11.69
N LEU A 238 7.41 12.52 -12.41
CA LEU A 238 6.63 11.32 -12.72
C LEU A 238 6.70 10.28 -11.62
N SER A 239 5.56 9.66 -11.35
CA SER A 239 5.41 8.49 -10.48
C SER A 239 4.59 7.42 -11.19
N ILE A 240 5.00 6.17 -11.12
CA ILE A 240 4.31 5.04 -11.74
C ILE A 240 4.00 3.93 -10.74
N ILE A 241 2.95 3.17 -11.03
CA ILE A 241 2.68 1.88 -10.39
C ILE A 241 2.63 0.83 -11.49
N ARG A 242 3.36 -0.28 -11.28
CA ARG A 242 3.30 -1.44 -12.18
C ARG A 242 2.35 -2.50 -11.62
N ASN A 243 1.65 -3.21 -12.49
CA ASN A 243 0.84 -4.36 -12.10
C ASN A 243 1.71 -5.60 -11.85
N SER A 244 1.08 -6.72 -11.47
CA SER A 244 1.76 -8.00 -11.20
C SER A 244 2.52 -8.59 -12.41
N HIS A 245 2.27 -8.09 -13.63
CA HIS A 245 2.96 -8.48 -14.86
C HIS A 245 4.10 -7.51 -15.23
N GLY A 246 4.46 -6.57 -14.36
CA GLY A 246 5.50 -5.58 -14.58
C GLY A 246 5.10 -4.45 -15.55
N LYS A 247 3.85 -4.39 -16.02
CA LYS A 247 3.34 -3.34 -16.90
C LYS A 247 2.88 -2.12 -16.11
N ILE A 248 3.05 -0.94 -16.67
CA ILE A 248 2.58 0.30 -16.03
C ILE A 248 1.05 0.28 -15.99
N ALA A 249 0.49 0.22 -14.78
CA ALA A 249 -0.94 0.20 -14.52
C ALA A 249 -1.51 1.62 -14.36
N ALA A 250 -0.71 2.53 -13.80
CA ALA A 250 -1.07 3.92 -13.59
C ALA A 250 0.17 4.80 -13.53
N PHE A 251 0.02 6.07 -13.88
CA PHE A 251 1.04 7.07 -13.66
C PHE A 251 0.45 8.41 -13.25
N MET A 252 1.27 9.20 -12.60
CA MET A 252 0.97 10.56 -12.16
C MET A 252 2.15 11.46 -12.49
N GLY A 253 1.87 12.70 -12.89
CA GLY A 253 2.83 13.78 -13.06
C GLY A 253 2.50 14.92 -12.09
N LEU A 254 3.50 15.39 -11.37
CA LEU A 254 3.38 16.48 -10.40
C LEU A 254 4.23 17.67 -10.84
N SER A 255 3.67 18.87 -10.72
CA SER A 255 4.44 20.11 -10.59
C SER A 255 4.61 20.48 -9.12
N ASP A 256 5.20 21.61 -8.80
CA ASP A 256 5.45 22.04 -7.41
C ASP A 256 4.15 22.23 -6.59
N GLU A 257 3.03 22.51 -7.22
CA GLU A 257 1.77 22.83 -6.54
C GLU A 257 0.55 22.01 -7.01
N LEU A 258 0.69 21.22 -8.09
CA LEU A 258 -0.45 20.64 -8.78
C LEU A 258 -0.22 19.21 -9.22
N ILE A 259 -1.26 18.40 -9.14
CA ILE A 259 -1.34 17.10 -9.82
C ILE A 259 -1.72 17.39 -11.29
N GLU A 260 -0.72 17.43 -12.17
CA GLU A 260 -0.89 17.78 -13.58
C GLU A 260 -1.49 16.64 -14.41
N MET A 261 -1.16 15.41 -14.02
CA MET A 261 -1.55 14.20 -14.74
C MET A 261 -1.86 13.08 -13.78
N LEU A 262 -2.96 12.37 -14.00
CA LEU A 262 -3.25 11.10 -13.37
C LEU A 262 -3.99 10.21 -14.36
N PHE A 263 -3.35 9.15 -14.78
CA PHE A 263 -3.92 8.20 -15.73
C PHE A 263 -3.80 6.78 -15.23
N VAL A 264 -4.88 6.01 -15.36
CA VAL A 264 -4.97 4.60 -15.00
C VAL A 264 -5.34 3.82 -16.25
N HIS A 265 -4.63 2.72 -16.51
CA HIS A 265 -4.96 1.84 -17.65
C HIS A 265 -6.42 1.36 -17.51
N PRO A 266 -7.23 1.35 -18.59
CA PRO A 266 -8.65 0.98 -18.51
C PRO A 266 -8.90 -0.37 -17.81
N ASP A 267 -8.11 -1.40 -18.12
CA ASP A 267 -8.24 -2.74 -17.52
C ASP A 267 -7.78 -2.80 -16.06
N GLU A 268 -7.18 -1.73 -15.55
CA GLU A 268 -6.66 -1.61 -14.19
C GLU A 268 -7.49 -0.66 -13.32
N GLN A 269 -8.54 -0.07 -13.87
CA GLN A 269 -9.46 0.79 -13.12
C GLN A 269 -10.20 0.02 -12.03
N GLY A 270 -10.59 0.71 -10.95
CA GLY A 270 -11.26 0.10 -9.80
C GLY A 270 -10.35 -0.68 -8.84
N LYS A 271 -9.06 -0.87 -9.17
CA LYS A 271 -8.08 -1.60 -8.34
C LYS A 271 -7.34 -0.73 -7.31
N GLY A 272 -7.70 0.56 -7.21
CA GLY A 272 -7.14 1.47 -6.20
C GLY A 272 -5.85 2.18 -6.59
N TYR A 273 -5.29 1.97 -7.78
CA TYR A 273 -4.03 2.60 -8.21
C TYR A 273 -4.09 4.13 -8.22
N GLY A 274 -5.18 4.70 -8.77
CA GLY A 274 -5.37 6.15 -8.79
C GLY A 274 -5.41 6.76 -7.39
N LYS A 275 -6.21 6.16 -6.49
CA LYS A 275 -6.28 6.57 -5.08
C LYS A 275 -4.90 6.55 -4.42
N ARG A 276 -4.12 5.50 -4.65
CA ARG A 276 -2.80 5.35 -4.06
C ARG A 276 -1.81 6.42 -4.54
N LEU A 277 -1.84 6.79 -5.83
CA LEU A 277 -1.02 7.88 -6.35
C LEU A 277 -1.44 9.23 -5.75
N ILE A 278 -2.74 9.49 -5.58
CA ILE A 278 -3.25 10.70 -4.91
C ILE A 278 -2.81 10.75 -3.44
N GLU A 279 -2.96 9.66 -2.70
CA GLU A 279 -2.49 9.59 -1.31
C GLU A 279 -0.98 9.83 -1.20
N TYR A 280 -0.20 9.37 -2.16
CA TYR A 280 1.23 9.65 -2.25
C TYR A 280 1.49 11.14 -2.50
N ALA A 281 0.78 11.77 -3.44
CA ALA A 281 0.89 13.22 -3.70
C ALA A 281 0.59 14.04 -2.44
N ILE A 282 -0.51 13.73 -1.75
CA ILE A 282 -0.93 14.45 -0.54
C ILE A 282 0.08 14.25 0.59
N ARG A 283 0.41 12.99 0.94
CA ARG A 283 1.16 12.67 2.16
C ARG A 283 2.67 12.85 2.02
N GLN A 284 3.23 12.54 0.84
CA GLN A 284 4.68 12.53 0.62
C GLN A 284 5.17 13.77 -0.12
N LYS A 285 4.31 14.39 -0.94
CA LYS A 285 4.67 15.56 -1.74
C LYS A 285 3.98 16.84 -1.26
N GLN A 286 2.99 16.73 -0.36
CA GLN A 286 2.19 17.85 0.15
C GLN A 286 1.47 18.63 -0.95
N ILE A 287 1.08 17.92 -2.01
CA ILE A 287 0.33 18.46 -3.15
C ILE A 287 -1.12 17.98 -3.03
N ASP A 288 -2.04 18.91 -2.94
CA ASP A 288 -3.46 18.68 -2.66
C ASP A 288 -4.39 19.37 -3.65
N LYS A 289 -3.86 19.84 -4.79
CA LYS A 289 -4.61 20.49 -5.87
C LYS A 289 -4.54 19.66 -7.14
N VAL A 290 -5.61 19.67 -7.91
CA VAL A 290 -5.69 19.01 -9.21
C VAL A 290 -6.60 19.79 -10.15
N ASP A 291 -6.25 19.79 -11.43
CA ASP A 291 -7.08 20.32 -12.51
C ASP A 291 -7.78 19.18 -13.25
N VAL A 292 -9.07 19.35 -13.51
CA VAL A 292 -9.92 18.34 -14.18
C VAL A 292 -10.70 19.02 -15.29
N ASN A 293 -10.72 18.42 -16.47
CA ASN A 293 -11.63 18.91 -17.51
C ASN A 293 -13.09 18.74 -17.05
N GLU A 294 -13.91 19.78 -17.23
CA GLU A 294 -15.31 19.81 -16.78
C GLU A 294 -16.16 18.68 -17.39
N ASP A 295 -15.85 18.28 -18.64
CA ASP A 295 -16.55 17.18 -19.33
C ASP A 295 -16.07 15.77 -18.90
N ASN A 296 -15.08 15.68 -17.99
CA ASN A 296 -14.63 14.40 -17.43
C ASN A 296 -15.33 14.08 -16.10
N ASP A 297 -16.61 13.78 -16.20
CA ASP A 297 -17.45 13.38 -15.06
C ASP A 297 -16.87 12.27 -14.19
N GLN A 298 -16.16 11.31 -14.80
CA GLN A 298 -15.57 10.18 -14.06
C GLN A 298 -14.44 10.66 -13.15
N ALA A 299 -13.55 11.52 -13.66
CA ALA A 299 -12.46 12.08 -12.87
C ALA A 299 -13.02 13.02 -11.79
N LEU A 300 -13.99 13.88 -12.11
CA LEU A 300 -14.60 14.77 -11.14
C LEU A 300 -15.20 13.99 -9.96
N ARG A 301 -16.00 12.95 -10.21
CA ARG A 301 -16.57 12.10 -9.16
C ARG A 301 -15.49 11.37 -8.35
N PHE A 302 -14.42 10.93 -9.01
CA PHE A 302 -13.30 10.27 -8.32
C PHE A 302 -12.63 11.21 -7.31
N TYR A 303 -12.30 12.44 -7.69
CA TYR A 303 -11.69 13.42 -6.79
C TYR A 303 -12.63 13.86 -5.69
N GLN A 304 -13.91 14.13 -5.99
CA GLN A 304 -14.92 14.46 -4.99
C GLN A 304 -15.09 13.35 -3.94
N HIS A 305 -15.07 12.08 -4.37
CA HIS A 305 -15.10 10.94 -3.45
C HIS A 305 -13.88 10.89 -2.51
N LEU A 306 -12.74 11.40 -2.93
CA LEU A 306 -11.53 11.52 -2.11
C LEU A 306 -11.56 12.76 -1.20
N GLY A 307 -12.55 13.65 -1.35
CA GLY A 307 -12.71 14.84 -0.52
C GLY A 307 -12.20 16.14 -1.15
N PHE A 308 -11.94 16.14 -2.47
CA PHE A 308 -11.62 17.36 -3.19
C PHE A 308 -12.89 18.16 -3.48
N GLU A 309 -12.79 19.48 -3.39
CA GLU A 309 -13.86 20.43 -3.71
C GLU A 309 -13.42 21.38 -4.84
N ILE A 310 -14.39 21.82 -5.63
CA ILE A 310 -14.14 22.79 -6.72
C ILE A 310 -13.87 24.16 -6.08
N ILE A 311 -12.71 24.74 -6.38
CA ILE A 311 -12.29 26.06 -5.90
C ILE A 311 -12.24 27.11 -7.01
N GLY A 312 -12.30 26.70 -8.28
CA GLY A 312 -12.24 27.61 -9.42
C GLY A 312 -12.60 26.93 -10.73
N ARG A 313 -12.72 27.71 -11.81
CA ARG A 313 -13.04 27.26 -13.16
C ARG A 313 -12.46 28.21 -14.20
N ASP A 314 -11.84 27.65 -15.23
CA ASP A 314 -11.42 28.35 -16.45
C ASP A 314 -12.26 27.91 -17.65
N GLU A 315 -12.53 28.83 -18.59
CA GLU A 315 -13.34 28.57 -19.79
C GLU A 315 -12.57 27.77 -20.86
N THR A 316 -11.24 27.75 -20.78
CA THR A 316 -10.36 27.13 -21.76
C THR A 316 -9.26 26.34 -21.07
N ASP A 317 -8.66 25.39 -21.77
CA ASP A 317 -7.43 24.73 -21.32
C ASP A 317 -6.22 25.71 -21.36
N SER A 318 -5.07 25.26 -20.87
CA SER A 318 -3.82 26.04 -20.85
C SER A 318 -3.29 26.43 -22.24
N MET A 319 -3.82 25.83 -23.31
CA MET A 319 -3.51 26.14 -24.71
C MET A 319 -4.57 27.04 -25.37
N GLY A 320 -5.56 27.53 -24.60
CA GLY A 320 -6.66 28.37 -25.09
C GLY A 320 -7.70 27.64 -25.92
N LYS A 321 -7.74 26.30 -25.89
CA LYS A 321 -8.78 25.51 -26.57
C LYS A 321 -10.05 25.46 -25.71
N PRO A 322 -11.24 25.28 -26.33
CA PRO A 322 -12.53 25.30 -25.64
C PRO A 322 -12.79 24.01 -24.85
N TYR A 323 -11.91 23.74 -23.89
CA TYR A 323 -12.01 22.63 -22.96
C TYR A 323 -11.98 23.20 -21.54
N PRO A 324 -13.13 23.49 -20.92
CA PRO A 324 -13.19 24.10 -19.59
C PRO A 324 -12.51 23.26 -18.52
N ILE A 325 -11.78 23.91 -17.62
CA ILE A 325 -11.03 23.26 -16.54
C ILE A 325 -11.63 23.64 -15.20
N LEU A 326 -11.88 22.65 -14.36
CA LEU A 326 -12.24 22.82 -12.96
C LEU A 326 -10.98 22.67 -12.10
N HIS A 327 -10.74 23.65 -11.23
CA HIS A 327 -9.68 23.60 -10.23
C HIS A 327 -10.24 23.00 -8.95
N LEU A 328 -9.62 21.92 -8.45
CA LEU A 328 -10.04 21.24 -7.25
C LEU A 328 -8.94 21.27 -6.19
N GLN A 329 -9.34 21.34 -4.91
CA GLN A 329 -8.44 21.23 -3.78
C GLN A 329 -9.03 20.30 -2.72
N LEU A 330 -8.16 19.54 -2.04
CA LEU A 330 -8.55 18.69 -0.93
C LEU A 330 -8.96 19.57 0.27
N THR A 331 -10.09 19.23 0.90
CA THR A 331 -10.58 19.95 2.10
C THR A 331 -9.67 19.70 3.30
N ASP A 332 -9.54 20.69 4.20
CA ASP A 332 -8.67 20.61 5.38
C ASP A 332 -9.05 19.48 6.33
N ASP A 333 -10.32 19.11 6.42
CA ASP A 333 -10.80 17.99 7.24
C ASP A 333 -10.34 16.62 6.72
N LYS A 334 -9.76 16.56 5.53
CA LYS A 334 -9.32 15.32 4.86
C LYS A 334 -7.80 15.26 4.66
N LYS A 335 -7.06 16.34 4.96
CA LYS A 335 -5.60 16.38 4.98
C LYS A 335 -5.07 15.70 6.24
#